data_fb776b989d35e149cddc515d977ceadc
#
_entry.id   fb776b989d35e149cddc515d977ceadc
#
_cell.length_a   1.000
_cell.length_b   1.000
_cell.length_c   1.000
_cell.angle_alpha   90.00
_cell.angle_beta   90.00
_cell.angle_gamma   90.00
#
_symmetry.space_group_name_H-M   'P 1'
#
loop_
_entity.id
_entity.type
_entity.pdbx_description
1 polymer ?
#
loop_
_entity_poly.entity_id
_entity_poly.type
_entity_poly.pdbx_seq_one_letter_code
_entity_poly.pdbx_strand_id
1 'polypeptide(L)'
;PAPVSALLHAVAVVKAGAFGIVRVVYDVFGEPLAEALHLLAPLSLIAAATILWGSLRALAQDDLKRRLAYSTVSQVSYIALGVSLAHPAAALGGVIHLVHQGIMKITLFFCAGAVAETTGITRIGAMDGLGRRMPWTMAAFSVAAIGMIGLPPTAGFVTKWFIATGALEAGRPWVLGLMLLSSGLNAAYFLPILRRVWFAPPDPALGPRPR
;
A
#
# COMPACT_ATOMS: atom_id res chain seq x y z
N PRO A 1 -8.66 -2.84 -19.16
CA PRO A 1 -8.89 -1.42 -18.93
C PRO A 1 -8.44 -1.00 -17.53
N ALA A 2 -7.83 0.18 -17.38
CA ALA A 2 -7.31 0.67 -16.10
C ALA A 2 -8.36 0.75 -14.97
N PRO A 3 -9.62 1.16 -15.22
CA PRO A 3 -10.65 1.21 -14.20
C PRO A 3 -10.97 -0.17 -13.57
N VAL A 4 -11.01 -1.22 -14.38
CA VAL A 4 -11.29 -2.59 -13.90
C VAL A 4 -10.15 -3.09 -13.03
N SER A 5 -8.90 -2.88 -13.46
CA SER A 5 -7.72 -3.25 -12.63
C SER A 5 -7.68 -2.47 -11.32
N ALA A 6 -8.05 -1.18 -11.33
CA ALA A 6 -8.13 -0.37 -10.12
C ALA A 6 -9.19 -0.90 -9.15
N LEU A 7 -10.39 -1.23 -9.63
CA LEU A 7 -11.48 -1.78 -8.81
C LEU A 7 -11.11 -3.15 -8.22
N LEU A 8 -10.59 -4.07 -9.04
CA LEU A 8 -10.25 -5.42 -8.60
C LEU A 8 -9.10 -5.44 -7.58
N HIS A 9 -8.01 -4.73 -7.88
CA HIS A 9 -6.80 -4.76 -7.04
C HIS A 9 -6.80 -3.76 -5.88
N ALA A 10 -7.57 -2.66 -5.98
CA ALA A 10 -7.50 -1.60 -4.97
C ALA A 10 -8.69 -1.58 -4.01
N VAL A 11 -9.91 -1.91 -4.47
CA VAL A 11 -11.12 -1.56 -3.70
C VAL A 11 -11.98 -2.75 -3.33
N ALA A 12 -12.34 -3.65 -4.25
CA ALA A 12 -13.40 -4.61 -4.01
C ALA A 12 -12.88 -5.99 -3.54
N VAL A 13 -12.31 -6.78 -4.44
CA VAL A 13 -12.10 -8.23 -4.23
C VAL A 13 -11.06 -8.50 -3.16
N VAL A 14 -9.91 -7.83 -3.24
CA VAL A 14 -8.80 -8.07 -2.29
C VAL A 14 -9.18 -7.65 -0.87
N LYS A 15 -10.00 -6.60 -0.74
CA LYS A 15 -10.46 -6.13 0.56
C LYS A 15 -11.58 -6.95 1.15
N ALA A 16 -12.46 -7.50 0.33
CA ALA A 16 -13.45 -8.47 0.78
C ALA A 16 -12.76 -9.67 1.43
N GLY A 17 -11.68 -10.19 0.83
CA GLY A 17 -10.87 -11.25 1.42
C GLY A 17 -10.20 -10.85 2.74
N ALA A 18 -9.59 -9.66 2.81
CA ALA A 18 -8.98 -9.17 4.04
C ALA A 18 -10.03 -8.93 5.14
N PHE A 19 -11.19 -8.37 4.78
CA PHE A 19 -12.30 -8.19 5.71
C PHE A 19 -12.89 -9.53 6.16
N GLY A 20 -12.91 -10.53 5.28
CA GLY A 20 -13.28 -11.91 5.65
C GLY A 20 -12.39 -12.47 6.76
N ILE A 21 -11.07 -12.23 6.72
CA ILE A 21 -10.15 -12.62 7.81
C ILE A 21 -10.53 -11.91 9.11
N VAL A 22 -10.82 -10.60 9.06
CA VAL A 22 -11.29 -9.84 10.24
C VAL A 22 -12.52 -10.47 10.85
N ARG A 23 -13.53 -10.77 10.01
CA ARG A 23 -14.80 -11.39 10.44
C ARG A 23 -14.59 -12.78 11.03
N VAL A 24 -13.73 -13.59 10.43
CA VAL A 24 -13.42 -14.93 10.95
C VAL A 24 -12.77 -14.84 12.32
N VAL A 25 -11.80 -13.95 12.50
CA VAL A 25 -11.13 -13.81 13.80
C VAL A 25 -12.07 -13.29 14.89
N TYR A 26 -12.88 -12.25 14.59
CA TYR A 26 -13.69 -11.60 15.62
C TYR A 26 -15.09 -12.17 15.77
N ASP A 27 -15.76 -12.55 14.69
CA ASP A 27 -17.17 -12.95 14.74
C ASP A 27 -17.36 -14.47 14.81
N VAL A 28 -16.44 -15.26 14.21
CA VAL A 28 -16.55 -16.72 14.20
C VAL A 28 -15.85 -17.32 15.41
N PHE A 29 -14.57 -16.98 15.62
CA PHE A 29 -13.81 -17.50 16.77
C PHE A 29 -14.00 -16.62 18.02
N GLY A 30 -14.03 -15.30 17.84
CA GLY A 30 -13.84 -14.36 18.93
C GLY A 30 -12.39 -14.30 19.37
N GLU A 31 -11.95 -13.15 19.85
CA GLU A 31 -10.56 -12.93 20.28
C GLU A 31 -10.08 -13.92 21.33
N PRO A 32 -10.86 -14.22 22.40
CA PRO A 32 -10.41 -15.15 23.44
C PRO A 32 -10.18 -16.58 22.94
N LEU A 33 -11.04 -17.09 22.06
CA LEU A 33 -10.89 -18.45 21.51
C LEU A 33 -9.76 -18.52 20.50
N ALA A 34 -9.61 -17.47 19.64
CA ALA A 34 -8.54 -17.41 18.67
C ALA A 34 -7.15 -17.36 19.35
N GLU A 35 -7.06 -16.70 20.51
CA GLU A 35 -5.85 -16.67 21.34
C GLU A 35 -5.60 -18.03 22.02
N ALA A 36 -6.62 -18.62 22.64
CA ALA A 36 -6.53 -19.93 23.27
C ALA A 36 -6.12 -21.06 22.31
N LEU A 37 -6.57 -20.97 21.04
CA LEU A 37 -6.17 -21.89 19.98
C LEU A 37 -4.83 -21.54 19.32
N HIS A 38 -4.15 -20.52 19.80
CA HIS A 38 -2.86 -20.02 19.27
C HIS A 38 -2.90 -19.67 17.77
N LEU A 39 -4.05 -19.26 17.22
CA LEU A 39 -4.22 -18.92 15.78
C LEU A 39 -3.61 -17.57 15.41
N LEU A 40 -3.52 -16.64 16.36
CA LEU A 40 -3.10 -15.27 16.10
C LEU A 40 -1.59 -15.14 15.84
N ALA A 41 -0.76 -15.96 16.49
CA ALA A 41 0.69 -15.94 16.27
C ALA A 41 1.08 -16.38 14.86
N PRO A 42 0.65 -17.53 14.32
CA PRO A 42 0.94 -17.89 12.93
C PRO A 42 0.33 -16.90 11.94
N LEU A 43 -0.86 -16.35 12.19
CA LEU A 43 -1.46 -15.33 11.34
C LEU A 43 -0.58 -14.07 11.26
N SER A 44 -0.05 -13.59 12.39
CA SER A 44 0.84 -12.44 12.44
C SER A 44 2.15 -12.68 11.68
N LEU A 45 2.73 -13.88 11.78
CA LEU A 45 3.96 -14.24 11.09
C LEU A 45 3.75 -14.35 9.57
N ILE A 46 2.64 -14.97 9.13
CA ILE A 46 2.29 -15.06 7.71
C ILE A 46 2.04 -13.65 7.13
N ALA A 47 1.32 -12.79 7.87
CA ALA A 47 1.10 -11.41 7.47
C ALA A 47 2.43 -10.65 7.36
N ALA A 48 3.33 -10.79 8.33
CA ALA A 48 4.65 -10.18 8.32
C ALA A 48 5.51 -10.64 7.11
N ALA A 49 5.56 -11.95 6.88
CA ALA A 49 6.26 -12.53 5.74
C ALA A 49 5.71 -11.99 4.40
N THR A 50 4.37 -11.89 4.29
CA THR A 50 3.70 -11.38 3.09
C THR A 50 3.95 -9.88 2.88
N ILE A 51 4.01 -9.09 3.95
CA ILE A 51 4.38 -7.67 3.90
C ILE A 51 5.77 -7.50 3.30
N LEU A 52 6.76 -8.24 3.80
CA LEU A 52 8.13 -8.15 3.31
C LEU A 52 8.27 -8.69 1.89
N TRP A 53 7.74 -9.87 1.62
CA TRP A 53 7.78 -10.48 0.29
C TRP A 53 7.12 -9.59 -0.77
N GLY A 54 5.92 -9.08 -0.50
CA GLY A 54 5.20 -8.18 -1.40
C GLY A 54 5.98 -6.89 -1.69
N SER A 55 6.61 -6.31 -0.66
CA SER A 55 7.44 -5.10 -0.79
C SER A 55 8.71 -5.35 -1.61
N LEU A 56 9.41 -6.46 -1.38
CA LEU A 56 10.60 -6.85 -2.14
C LEU A 56 10.24 -7.13 -3.62
N ARG A 57 9.14 -7.84 -3.86
CA ARG A 57 8.65 -8.08 -5.23
C ARG A 57 8.23 -6.79 -5.94
N ALA A 58 7.63 -5.84 -5.21
CA ALA A 58 7.31 -4.53 -5.75
C ALA A 58 8.57 -3.76 -6.17
N LEU A 59 9.62 -3.79 -5.35
CA LEU A 59 10.89 -3.13 -5.64
C LEU A 59 11.53 -3.65 -6.94
N ALA A 60 11.42 -4.94 -7.22
CA ALA A 60 11.99 -5.59 -8.40
C ALA A 60 11.21 -5.35 -9.72
N GLN A 61 10.04 -4.71 -9.68
CA GLN A 61 9.23 -4.47 -10.90
C GLN A 61 9.59 -3.15 -11.56
N ASP A 62 9.76 -3.14 -12.90
CA ASP A 62 9.87 -1.92 -13.69
C ASP A 62 8.52 -1.46 -14.27
N ASP A 63 7.57 -2.37 -14.45
CA ASP A 63 6.20 -2.01 -14.84
C ASP A 63 5.44 -1.38 -13.68
N LEU A 64 4.89 -0.17 -13.90
CA LEU A 64 4.22 0.60 -12.86
C LEU A 64 3.02 -0.14 -12.26
N LYS A 65 2.16 -0.73 -13.11
CA LYS A 65 0.95 -1.44 -12.63
C LYS A 65 1.31 -2.70 -11.84
N ARG A 66 2.34 -3.45 -12.28
CA ARG A 66 2.84 -4.62 -11.53
C ARG A 66 3.44 -4.21 -10.19
N ARG A 67 4.21 -3.12 -10.14
CA ARG A 67 4.73 -2.57 -8.87
C ARG A 67 3.60 -2.21 -7.92
N LEU A 68 2.57 -1.53 -8.40
CA LEU A 68 1.39 -1.20 -7.60
C LEU A 68 0.64 -2.44 -7.13
N ALA A 69 0.53 -3.50 -7.94
CA ALA A 69 -0.11 -4.75 -7.57
C ALA A 69 0.64 -5.45 -6.43
N TYR A 70 1.95 -5.66 -6.52
CA TYR A 70 2.74 -6.24 -5.44
C TYR A 70 2.73 -5.39 -4.17
N SER A 71 2.77 -4.07 -4.31
CA SER A 71 2.60 -3.19 -3.16
C SER A 71 1.21 -3.28 -2.53
N THR A 72 0.17 -3.70 -3.28
CA THR A 72 -1.15 -4.00 -2.71
C THR A 72 -1.12 -5.24 -1.84
N VAL A 73 -0.46 -6.31 -2.29
CA VAL A 73 -0.28 -7.54 -1.50
C VAL A 73 0.38 -7.22 -0.15
N SER A 74 1.46 -6.44 -0.16
CA SER A 74 2.12 -5.99 1.07
C SER A 74 1.16 -5.20 1.99
N GLN A 75 0.48 -4.21 1.45
CA GLN A 75 -0.33 -3.29 2.26
C GLN A 75 -1.63 -3.91 2.79
N VAL A 76 -2.25 -4.83 2.05
CA VAL A 76 -3.45 -5.54 2.54
C VAL A 76 -3.10 -6.42 3.75
N SER A 77 -1.90 -6.96 3.78
CA SER A 77 -1.44 -7.80 4.90
C SER A 77 -1.29 -7.03 6.23
N TYR A 78 -1.24 -5.67 6.21
CA TYR A 78 -1.32 -4.87 7.44
C TYR A 78 -2.67 -5.01 8.16
N ILE A 79 -3.74 -5.30 7.42
CA ILE A 79 -5.07 -5.54 8.00
C ILE A 79 -5.02 -6.83 8.84
N ALA A 80 -4.54 -7.91 8.24
CA ALA A 80 -4.38 -9.19 8.93
C ALA A 80 -3.40 -9.08 10.11
N LEU A 81 -2.30 -8.33 9.94
CA LEU A 81 -1.34 -8.08 11.01
C LEU A 81 -2.01 -7.34 12.19
N GLY A 82 -2.71 -6.23 11.94
CA GLY A 82 -3.37 -5.45 12.99
C GLY A 82 -4.38 -6.27 13.80
N VAL A 83 -5.17 -7.09 13.11
CA VAL A 83 -6.18 -7.98 13.73
C VAL A 83 -5.53 -9.11 14.54
N SER A 84 -4.38 -9.63 14.10
CA SER A 84 -3.68 -10.74 14.75
C SER A 84 -2.93 -10.36 16.03
N LEU A 85 -2.89 -9.08 16.39
CA LEU A 85 -2.18 -8.62 17.59
C LEU A 85 -3.01 -8.73 18.88
N ALA A 86 -4.30 -9.04 18.78
CA ALA A 86 -5.23 -9.13 19.93
C ALA A 86 -5.20 -7.86 20.79
N HIS A 87 -5.21 -6.69 20.15
CA HIS A 87 -5.20 -5.40 20.83
C HIS A 87 -6.12 -4.41 20.12
N PRO A 88 -7.01 -3.69 20.84
CA PRO A 88 -8.02 -2.82 20.23
C PRO A 88 -7.44 -1.75 19.31
N ALA A 89 -6.35 -1.10 19.72
CA ALA A 89 -5.71 -0.07 18.88
C ALA A 89 -5.13 -0.66 17.60
N ALA A 90 -4.48 -1.83 17.66
CA ALA A 90 -3.92 -2.51 16.49
C ALA A 90 -5.02 -2.98 15.54
N ALA A 91 -6.09 -3.53 16.07
CA ALA A 91 -7.27 -3.94 15.31
C ALA A 91 -7.93 -2.75 14.60
N LEU A 92 -8.14 -1.66 15.34
CA LEU A 92 -8.66 -0.40 14.79
C LEU A 92 -7.77 0.10 13.63
N GLY A 93 -6.45 0.14 13.84
CA GLY A 93 -5.48 0.50 12.81
C GLY A 93 -5.60 -0.39 11.56
N GLY A 94 -5.73 -1.71 11.73
CA GLY A 94 -5.94 -2.66 10.66
C GLY A 94 -7.24 -2.41 9.87
N VAL A 95 -8.35 -2.20 10.57
CA VAL A 95 -9.66 -1.94 9.95
C VAL A 95 -9.69 -0.59 9.23
N ILE A 96 -9.17 0.47 9.84
CA ILE A 96 -9.07 1.80 9.20
C ILE A 96 -8.15 1.73 7.97
N HIS A 97 -7.12 0.88 8.01
CA HIS A 97 -6.23 0.68 6.85
C HIS A 97 -6.97 0.17 5.61
N LEU A 98 -8.05 -0.59 5.77
CA LEU A 98 -8.93 -0.98 4.67
C LEU A 98 -9.38 0.22 3.82
N VAL A 99 -9.84 1.27 4.47
CA VAL A 99 -10.35 2.47 3.79
C VAL A 99 -9.21 3.33 3.26
N HIS A 100 -8.26 3.68 4.12
CA HIS A 100 -7.15 4.56 3.77
C HIS A 100 -6.31 4.01 2.61
N GLN A 101 -5.91 2.74 2.71
CA GLN A 101 -5.18 2.07 1.65
C GLN A 101 -5.99 2.01 0.35
N GLY A 102 -7.32 1.84 0.44
CA GLY A 102 -8.18 1.84 -0.72
C GLY A 102 -8.17 3.13 -1.50
N ILE A 103 -8.36 4.24 -0.83
CA ILE A 103 -8.36 5.56 -1.46
C ILE A 103 -7.00 5.85 -2.09
N MET A 104 -5.91 5.60 -1.38
CA MET A 104 -4.57 5.79 -1.93
C MET A 104 -4.30 4.90 -3.14
N LYS A 105 -4.70 3.63 -3.10
CA LYS A 105 -4.47 2.69 -4.21
C LYS A 105 -5.30 3.00 -5.44
N ILE A 106 -6.58 3.33 -5.29
CA ILE A 106 -7.41 3.69 -6.44
C ILE A 106 -6.84 4.93 -7.15
N THR A 107 -6.37 5.91 -6.37
CA THR A 107 -5.70 7.10 -6.92
C THR A 107 -4.45 6.72 -7.72
N LEU A 108 -3.56 5.88 -7.15
CA LEU A 108 -2.34 5.43 -7.83
C LEU A 108 -2.65 4.67 -9.13
N PHE A 109 -3.64 3.77 -9.13
CA PHE A 109 -4.01 3.01 -10.32
C PHE A 109 -4.69 3.86 -11.38
N PHE A 110 -5.54 4.84 -11.01
CA PHE A 110 -6.12 5.77 -11.96
C PHE A 110 -5.07 6.67 -12.59
N CYS A 111 -4.13 7.18 -11.80
CA CYS A 111 -3.00 7.96 -12.33
C CYS A 111 -2.14 7.12 -13.29
N ALA A 112 -1.82 5.87 -12.92
CA ALA A 112 -1.08 4.95 -13.78
C ALA A 112 -1.85 4.61 -15.07
N GLY A 113 -3.18 4.51 -14.99
CA GLY A 113 -4.07 4.34 -16.13
C GLY A 113 -4.04 5.55 -17.06
N ALA A 114 -4.25 6.75 -16.51
CA ALA A 114 -4.24 8.00 -17.25
C ALA A 114 -2.89 8.23 -17.98
N VAL A 115 -1.77 7.95 -17.31
CA VAL A 115 -0.44 8.00 -17.93
C VAL A 115 -0.35 7.03 -19.10
N ALA A 116 -0.73 5.77 -18.90
CA ALA A 116 -0.64 4.76 -19.95
C ALA A 116 -1.53 5.08 -21.17
N GLU A 117 -2.76 5.60 -20.94
CA GLU A 117 -3.68 5.97 -22.03
C GLU A 117 -3.24 7.21 -22.79
N THR A 118 -2.69 8.21 -22.08
CA THR A 118 -2.33 9.50 -22.70
C THR A 118 -0.96 9.46 -23.36
N THR A 119 0.00 8.70 -22.81
CA THR A 119 1.41 8.72 -23.23
C THR A 119 1.92 7.38 -23.75
N GLY A 120 1.18 6.29 -23.55
CA GLY A 120 1.65 4.92 -23.84
C GLY A 120 2.69 4.39 -22.84
N ILE A 121 3.09 5.18 -21.83
CA ILE A 121 4.14 4.80 -20.89
C ILE A 121 3.57 3.86 -19.82
N THR A 122 4.20 2.69 -19.68
CA THR A 122 3.90 1.71 -18.63
C THR A 122 5.11 1.43 -17.73
N ARG A 123 6.32 1.70 -18.24
CA ARG A 123 7.57 1.45 -17.52
C ARG A 123 8.02 2.67 -16.73
N ILE A 124 8.47 2.43 -15.50
CA ILE A 124 8.97 3.48 -14.60
C ILE A 124 10.20 4.17 -15.17
N GLY A 125 11.06 3.41 -15.87
CA GLY A 125 12.24 3.95 -16.54
C GLY A 125 11.94 5.05 -17.57
N ALA A 126 10.73 5.07 -18.14
CA ALA A 126 10.29 6.04 -19.16
C ALA A 126 9.45 7.20 -18.59
N MET A 127 9.30 7.33 -17.27
CA MET A 127 8.44 8.34 -16.63
C MET A 127 9.13 9.70 -16.41
N ASP A 128 10.27 9.93 -17.03
CA ASP A 128 11.07 11.13 -16.80
C ASP A 128 10.32 12.40 -17.23
N GLY A 129 10.24 13.38 -16.33
CA GLY A 129 9.63 14.68 -16.57
C GLY A 129 8.10 14.69 -16.75
N LEU A 130 7.39 13.59 -16.51
CA LEU A 130 5.93 13.50 -16.63
C LEU A 130 5.18 14.52 -15.73
N GLY A 131 5.76 14.95 -14.64
CA GLY A 131 5.17 15.96 -13.76
C GLY A 131 4.95 17.30 -14.46
N ARG A 132 5.79 17.66 -15.44
CA ARG A 132 5.61 18.87 -16.24
C ARG A 132 4.51 18.71 -17.30
N ARG A 133 4.28 17.49 -17.76
CA ARG A 133 3.30 17.17 -18.81
C ARG A 133 1.89 16.95 -18.25
N MET A 134 1.79 16.23 -17.13
CA MET A 134 0.54 15.88 -16.46
C MET A 134 0.60 16.28 -14.96
N PRO A 135 0.69 17.59 -14.64
CA PRO A 135 1.01 18.04 -13.29
C PRO A 135 -0.03 17.60 -12.26
N TRP A 136 -1.31 17.70 -12.56
CA TRP A 136 -2.38 17.31 -11.63
C TRP A 136 -2.42 15.81 -11.37
N THR A 137 -2.25 15.01 -12.42
CA THR A 137 -2.20 13.54 -12.29
C THR A 137 -0.99 13.11 -11.48
N MET A 138 0.18 13.71 -11.73
CA MET A 138 1.39 13.37 -10.99
C MET A 138 1.40 13.94 -9.57
N ALA A 139 0.74 15.06 -9.30
CA ALA A 139 0.53 15.56 -7.95
C ALA A 139 -0.35 14.61 -7.14
N ALA A 140 -1.48 14.16 -7.69
CA ALA A 140 -2.35 13.17 -7.06
C ALA A 140 -1.61 11.84 -6.80
N PHE A 141 -0.83 11.37 -7.78
CA PHE A 141 0.04 10.19 -7.63
C PHE A 141 1.04 10.38 -6.49
N SER A 142 1.67 11.54 -6.39
CA SER A 142 2.68 11.85 -5.37
C SER A 142 2.08 11.86 -3.97
N VAL A 143 0.94 12.51 -3.78
CA VAL A 143 0.22 12.53 -2.50
C VAL A 143 -0.16 11.12 -2.05
N ALA A 144 -0.71 10.32 -2.98
CA ALA A 144 -1.08 8.95 -2.67
C ALA A 144 0.15 8.06 -2.39
N ALA A 145 1.27 8.26 -3.11
CA ALA A 145 2.52 7.53 -2.88
C ALA A 145 3.14 7.87 -1.51
N ILE A 146 3.15 9.15 -1.12
CA ILE A 146 3.61 9.60 0.21
C ILE A 146 2.71 9.00 1.30
N GLY A 147 1.40 8.95 1.07
CA GLY A 147 0.46 8.27 1.95
C GLY A 147 0.75 6.78 2.11
N MET A 148 1.11 6.08 1.05
CA MET A 148 1.49 4.67 1.09
C MET A 148 2.81 4.43 1.86
N ILE A 149 3.76 5.34 1.78
CA ILE A 149 4.97 5.32 2.61
C ILE A 149 4.59 5.45 4.08
N GLY A 150 3.59 6.28 4.37
CA GLY A 150 3.11 6.54 5.73
C GLY A 150 3.88 7.67 6.41
N LEU A 151 4.14 8.76 5.67
CA LEU A 151 4.73 9.97 6.26
C LEU A 151 3.64 10.84 6.88
N PRO A 152 3.89 11.48 8.05
CA PRO A 152 2.97 12.49 8.59
C PRO A 152 2.78 13.65 7.60
N PRO A 153 1.60 14.24 7.47
CA PRO A 153 0.33 14.01 8.16
C PRO A 153 -0.64 13.08 7.41
N THR A 154 -0.16 12.12 6.62
CA THR A 154 -0.99 11.31 5.74
C THR A 154 -1.82 10.25 6.48
N ALA A 155 -2.93 9.82 5.86
CA ALA A 155 -3.79 8.77 6.38
C ALA A 155 -3.06 7.43 6.61
N GLY A 156 -2.05 7.12 5.77
CA GLY A 156 -1.22 5.93 5.94
C GLY A 156 -0.35 5.97 7.21
N PHE A 157 0.09 7.15 7.64
CA PHE A 157 0.77 7.31 8.91
C PHE A 157 -0.16 7.00 10.09
N VAL A 158 -1.38 7.53 10.07
CA VAL A 158 -2.36 7.32 11.16
C VAL A 158 -2.60 5.83 11.40
N THR A 159 -2.84 5.06 10.34
CA THR A 159 -3.09 3.63 10.48
C THR A 159 -1.88 2.86 10.99
N LYS A 160 -0.70 3.20 10.51
CA LYS A 160 0.56 2.59 10.98
C LYS A 160 0.85 2.94 12.43
N TRP A 161 0.53 4.16 12.85
CA TRP A 161 0.66 4.59 14.23
C TRP A 161 -0.21 3.74 15.16
N PHE A 162 -1.50 3.54 14.84
CA PHE A 162 -2.39 2.70 15.64
C PHE A 162 -1.93 1.24 15.72
N ILE A 163 -1.44 0.67 14.61
CA ILE A 163 -0.91 -0.71 14.63
C ILE A 163 0.37 -0.76 15.48
N ALA A 164 1.25 0.22 15.36
CA ALA A 164 2.51 0.27 16.09
C ALA A 164 2.30 0.43 17.60
N THR A 165 1.45 1.36 18.02
CA THR A 165 1.12 1.58 19.44
C THR A 165 0.45 0.35 20.03
N GLY A 166 -0.55 -0.21 19.35
CA GLY A 166 -1.20 -1.44 19.79
C GLY A 166 -0.27 -2.65 19.84
N ALA A 167 0.71 -2.74 18.94
CA ALA A 167 1.73 -3.79 18.99
C ALA A 167 2.65 -3.66 20.20
N LEU A 168 3.04 -2.43 20.56
CA LEU A 168 3.85 -2.19 21.77
C LEU A 168 3.07 -2.52 23.05
N GLU A 169 1.81 -2.09 23.14
CA GLU A 169 0.92 -2.37 24.27
C GLU A 169 0.59 -3.88 24.39
N ALA A 170 0.53 -4.59 23.26
CA ALA A 170 0.39 -6.06 23.23
C ALA A 170 1.70 -6.82 23.55
N GLY A 171 2.80 -6.12 23.89
CA GLY A 171 4.09 -6.76 24.19
C GLY A 171 4.79 -7.38 22.97
N ARG A 172 4.49 -6.90 21.74
CA ARG A 172 5.05 -7.41 20.48
C ARG A 172 5.90 -6.36 19.73
N PRO A 173 7.02 -5.89 20.31
CA PRO A 173 7.82 -4.80 19.75
C PRO A 173 8.47 -5.13 18.38
N TRP A 174 8.61 -6.41 18.02
CA TRP A 174 9.13 -6.81 16.72
C TRP A 174 8.28 -6.29 15.55
N VAL A 175 6.96 -6.07 15.78
CA VAL A 175 6.05 -5.49 14.77
C VAL A 175 6.46 -4.07 14.41
N LEU A 176 6.93 -3.28 15.38
CA LEU A 176 7.44 -1.93 15.10
C LEU A 176 8.64 -1.98 14.14
N GLY A 177 9.59 -2.89 14.38
CA GLY A 177 10.72 -3.11 13.48
C GLY A 177 10.28 -3.51 12.07
N LEU A 178 9.31 -4.44 11.96
CA LEU A 178 8.71 -4.83 10.69
C LEU A 178 8.08 -3.63 9.96
N MET A 179 7.33 -2.79 10.67
CA MET A 179 6.64 -1.64 10.08
C MET A 179 7.61 -0.57 9.61
N LEU A 180 8.68 -0.30 10.36
CA LEU A 180 9.74 0.61 9.94
C LEU A 180 10.45 0.09 8.69
N LEU A 181 10.82 -1.19 8.68
CA LEU A 181 11.44 -1.83 7.51
C LEU A 181 10.52 -1.77 6.28
N SER A 182 9.25 -2.11 6.44
CA SER A 182 8.29 -2.06 5.34
C SER A 182 8.03 -0.63 4.85
N SER A 183 8.01 0.36 5.73
CA SER A 183 7.90 1.78 5.33
C SER A 183 9.16 2.24 4.57
N GLY A 184 10.34 1.78 4.98
CA GLY A 184 11.59 1.99 4.24
C GLY A 184 11.56 1.37 2.85
N LEU A 185 11.06 0.13 2.72
CA LEU A 185 10.88 -0.52 1.42
C LEU A 185 9.85 0.22 0.55
N ASN A 186 8.74 0.72 1.14
CA ASN A 186 7.76 1.55 0.44
C ASN A 186 8.41 2.82 -0.11
N ALA A 187 9.23 3.49 0.70
CA ALA A 187 9.98 4.64 0.26
C ALA A 187 10.95 4.27 -0.88
N ALA A 188 11.67 3.17 -0.76
CA ALA A 188 12.63 2.71 -1.75
C ALA A 188 12.01 2.45 -3.13
N TYR A 189 10.76 2.01 -3.23
CA TYR A 189 10.14 1.81 -4.53
C TYR A 189 9.24 2.96 -5.00
N PHE A 190 8.79 3.88 -4.15
CA PHE A 190 8.02 5.04 -4.57
C PHE A 190 8.89 6.28 -4.82
N LEU A 191 9.88 6.59 -3.98
CA LEU A 191 10.69 7.80 -4.13
C LEU A 191 11.45 7.88 -5.46
N PRO A 192 12.01 6.79 -6.02
CA PRO A 192 12.63 6.85 -7.34
C PRO A 192 11.65 7.25 -8.45
N ILE A 193 10.36 6.82 -8.36
CA ILE A 193 9.33 7.23 -9.31
C ILE A 193 9.08 8.73 -9.19
N LEU A 194 8.89 9.24 -7.96
CA LEU A 194 8.65 10.67 -7.72
C LEU A 194 9.83 11.52 -8.19
N ARG A 195 11.07 11.06 -7.94
CA ARG A 195 12.27 11.73 -8.43
C ARG A 195 12.28 11.85 -9.96
N ARG A 196 12.00 10.76 -10.70
CA ARG A 196 11.94 10.76 -12.16
C ARG A 196 10.86 11.69 -12.68
N VAL A 197 9.67 11.60 -12.11
CA VAL A 197 8.50 12.37 -12.53
C VAL A 197 8.72 13.88 -12.39
N TRP A 198 9.35 14.33 -11.30
CA TRP A 198 9.45 15.76 -10.99
C TRP A 198 10.80 16.39 -11.33
N PHE A 199 11.88 15.66 -11.18
CA PHE A 199 13.23 16.22 -11.25
C PHE A 199 14.03 15.80 -12.49
N ALA A 200 13.64 14.72 -13.18
CA ALA A 200 14.28 14.36 -14.43
C ALA A 200 13.85 15.31 -15.58
N PRO A 201 14.74 15.55 -16.55
CA PRO A 201 14.38 16.30 -17.76
C PRO A 201 13.30 15.52 -18.54
N PRO A 202 12.33 16.24 -19.16
CA PRO A 202 11.31 15.58 -19.97
C PRO A 202 11.93 14.91 -21.19
N ASP A 203 11.47 13.70 -21.50
CA ASP A 203 11.88 13.00 -22.71
C ASP A 203 11.39 13.77 -23.96
N PRO A 204 12.29 14.19 -24.88
CA PRO A 204 11.93 14.89 -26.10
C PRO A 204 10.96 14.11 -27.01
N ALA A 205 11.00 12.76 -26.94
CA ALA A 205 10.14 11.90 -27.74
C ALA A 205 8.66 11.96 -27.33
N LEU A 206 8.34 12.51 -26.16
CA LEU A 206 6.96 12.55 -25.66
C LEU A 206 6.08 13.66 -26.28
N GLY A 207 6.62 14.54 -27.11
CA GLY A 207 5.87 15.62 -27.77
C GLY A 207 5.25 16.66 -26.81
N PRO A 208 4.48 17.65 -27.32
CA PRO A 208 3.88 18.70 -26.51
C PRO A 208 2.79 18.15 -25.52
N ARG A 209 2.41 18.99 -24.54
CA ARG A 209 1.37 18.66 -23.56
C ARG A 209 0.07 18.24 -24.26
N PRO A 210 -0.61 17.16 -23.82
CA PRO A 210 -1.97 16.89 -24.26
C PRO A 210 -2.88 18.05 -23.80
N ARG A 211 -3.75 18.51 -24.70
CA ARG A 211 -4.76 19.54 -24.41
C ARG A 211 -5.86 19.01 -23.53
#